data_1066913f7cfbfe4cf0c03e1a3b82ddcd
#
_entry.id   1066913f7cfbfe4cf0c03e1a3b82ddcd
#
_cell.length_a   1.000
_cell.length_b   1.000
_cell.length_c   1.000
_cell.angle_alpha   90.00
_cell.angle_beta   90.00
_cell.angle_gamma   90.00
#
_symmetry.space_group_name_H-M   'P 1'
#
loop_
_entity.id
_entity.type
_entity.pdbx_description
1 polymer ?
#
loop_
_entity_poly.entity_id
_entity_poly.type
_entity_poly.pdbx_seq_one_letter_code
_entity_poly.pdbx_strand_id
1 'polypeptide(L)'
;VYVPSKNLAYLAVTDETEDWVQVIYNNSTGAKGWIKKDDPYRFSTWVMFYNMYGKKYGLNLLKEAPESAKDLHVATDDKSQIVGTINMPKKINLNLVRGNWALVSVMDIDRTPKTGYVRWRSDKGVKYYFPAIK
;
A
#
# COMPACT_ATOMS: atom_id res chain seq x y z
N VAL A 1 -0.50 -9.85 5.52
CA VAL A 1 -1.48 -9.39 6.52
C VAL A 1 -2.38 -10.54 6.93
N TYR A 2 -2.53 -10.72 8.24
CA TYR A 2 -3.44 -11.73 8.80
C TYR A 2 -4.50 -11.04 9.68
N VAL A 3 -5.77 -11.33 9.41
CA VAL A 3 -6.92 -10.75 10.11
C VAL A 3 -7.71 -11.89 10.76
N PRO A 4 -7.34 -12.33 11.98
CA PRO A 4 -7.93 -13.51 12.64
C PRO A 4 -9.44 -13.41 12.82
N SER A 5 -9.95 -12.24 13.18
CA SER A 5 -11.38 -11.99 13.38
C SER A 5 -12.25 -12.26 12.14
N LYS A 6 -11.63 -12.28 10.96
CA LYS A 6 -12.31 -12.53 9.68
C LYS A 6 -11.89 -13.85 9.04
N ASN A 7 -11.00 -14.59 9.68
CA ASN A 7 -10.36 -15.79 9.12
C ASN A 7 -9.75 -15.54 7.73
N LEU A 8 -9.10 -14.38 7.56
CA LEU A 8 -8.52 -13.93 6.31
C LEU A 8 -7.02 -13.73 6.44
N ALA A 9 -6.30 -14.14 5.41
CA ALA A 9 -4.89 -13.85 5.25
C ALA A 9 -4.62 -13.32 3.85
N TYR A 10 -3.79 -12.29 3.76
CA TYR A 10 -3.30 -11.73 2.50
C TYR A 10 -1.81 -11.96 2.43
N LEU A 11 -1.37 -12.76 1.46
CA LEU A 11 0.02 -13.12 1.25
C LEU A 11 0.52 -12.48 -0.05
N ALA A 12 1.74 -11.95 0.00
CA ALA A 12 2.39 -11.45 -1.20
C ALA A 12 2.88 -12.64 -2.04
N VAL A 13 2.45 -12.69 -3.29
CA VAL A 13 2.94 -13.63 -4.29
C VAL A 13 4.20 -13.04 -4.93
N THR A 14 5.28 -13.79 -4.94
CA THR A 14 6.57 -13.38 -5.50
C THR A 14 6.95 -14.13 -6.76
N ASP A 15 6.35 -15.28 -6.99
CA ASP A 15 6.57 -16.09 -8.17
C ASP A 15 5.39 -17.05 -8.39
N GLU A 16 5.24 -17.57 -9.60
CA GLU A 16 4.19 -18.53 -9.90
C GLU A 16 4.61 -19.52 -11.00
N THR A 17 4.05 -20.71 -10.90
CA THR A 17 4.02 -21.72 -11.96
C THR A 17 2.57 -21.99 -12.34
N GLU A 18 2.32 -22.96 -13.24
CA GLU A 18 0.96 -23.33 -13.62
C GLU A 18 0.10 -23.74 -12.41
N ASP A 19 0.65 -24.54 -11.48
CA ASP A 19 -0.09 -25.12 -10.35
C ASP A 19 0.30 -24.56 -8.98
N TRP A 20 1.37 -23.77 -8.87
CA TRP A 20 1.91 -23.30 -7.60
C TRP A 20 2.18 -21.79 -7.60
N VAL A 21 2.08 -21.19 -6.41
CA VAL A 21 2.52 -19.82 -6.16
C VAL A 21 3.53 -19.80 -5.02
N GLN A 22 4.58 -18.99 -5.18
CA GLN A 22 5.50 -18.69 -4.10
C GLN A 22 4.99 -17.49 -3.33
N VAL A 23 4.89 -17.61 -2.02
CA VAL A 23 4.38 -16.55 -1.14
C VAL A 23 5.37 -16.24 -0.03
N ILE A 24 5.36 -14.99 0.42
CA ILE A 24 6.05 -14.60 1.66
C ILE A 24 5.13 -14.92 2.81
N TYR A 25 5.50 -15.88 3.65
CA TYR A 25 4.74 -16.24 4.86
C TYR A 25 5.29 -15.61 6.14
N ASN A 26 6.50 -15.09 6.11
CA ASN A 26 7.10 -14.35 7.23
C ASN A 26 7.71 -13.05 6.71
N ASN A 27 7.04 -11.92 6.97
CA ASN A 27 7.48 -10.61 6.49
C ASN A 27 8.74 -10.10 7.19
N SER A 28 9.00 -10.54 8.43
CA SER A 28 10.16 -10.08 9.20
C SER A 28 11.47 -10.67 8.67
N THR A 29 11.43 -11.92 8.22
CA THR A 29 12.60 -12.63 7.70
C THR A 29 12.62 -12.68 6.17
N GLY A 30 11.49 -12.36 5.51
CA GLY A 30 11.32 -12.55 4.09
C GLY A 30 11.19 -14.01 3.66
N ALA A 31 10.95 -14.93 4.61
CA ALA A 31 10.84 -16.35 4.33
C ALA A 31 9.69 -16.65 3.37
N LYS A 32 9.99 -17.48 2.36
CA LYS A 32 9.09 -17.83 1.27
C LYS A 32 8.79 -19.31 1.26
N GLY A 33 7.63 -19.66 0.73
CA GLY A 33 7.22 -21.04 0.53
C GLY A 33 6.30 -21.16 -0.67
N TRP A 34 6.18 -22.36 -1.21
CA TRP A 34 5.29 -22.67 -2.32
C TRP A 34 3.99 -23.27 -1.80
N ILE A 35 2.87 -22.74 -2.28
CA ILE A 35 1.53 -23.30 -2.00
C ILE A 35 0.84 -23.62 -3.33
N LYS A 36 0.03 -24.68 -3.31
CA LYS A 36 -0.74 -25.08 -4.49
C LYS A 36 -1.87 -24.11 -4.76
N LYS A 37 -2.15 -23.82 -6.05
CA LYS A 37 -3.25 -22.96 -6.49
C LYS A 37 -4.58 -23.72 -6.32
N ASP A 38 -5.10 -23.78 -5.11
CA ASP A 38 -6.39 -24.40 -4.81
C ASP A 38 -7.47 -23.34 -4.54
N ASP A 39 -8.75 -23.71 -4.73
CA ASP A 39 -9.85 -23.00 -4.10
C ASP A 39 -9.72 -23.16 -2.57
N PRO A 40 -9.96 -22.10 -1.80
CA PRO A 40 -10.64 -20.84 -2.11
C PRO A 40 -9.72 -19.64 -2.36
N TYR A 41 -8.48 -19.82 -2.78
CA TYR A 41 -7.55 -18.71 -2.99
C TYR A 41 -8.07 -17.74 -4.06
N ARG A 42 -7.93 -16.45 -3.79
CA ARG A 42 -8.25 -15.36 -4.70
C ARG A 42 -7.02 -14.54 -4.96
N PHE A 43 -6.72 -14.30 -6.23
CA PHE A 43 -5.58 -13.51 -6.66
C PHE A 43 -6.03 -12.10 -7.06
N SER A 44 -5.22 -11.12 -6.71
CA SER A 44 -5.46 -9.72 -7.02
C SER A 44 -4.14 -9.02 -7.30
N THR A 45 -4.15 -8.07 -8.21
CA THR A 45 -3.00 -7.18 -8.38
C THR A 45 -2.89 -6.26 -7.17
N TRP A 46 -1.68 -5.74 -6.92
CA TRP A 46 -1.47 -4.76 -5.86
C TRP A 46 -2.32 -3.51 -6.06
N VAL A 47 -2.47 -3.04 -7.30
CA VAL A 47 -3.30 -1.86 -7.61
C VAL A 47 -4.76 -2.13 -7.23
N MET A 48 -5.31 -3.29 -7.58
CA MET A 48 -6.69 -3.65 -7.19
C MET A 48 -6.84 -3.77 -5.68
N PHE A 49 -5.87 -4.39 -5.00
CA PHE A 49 -5.85 -4.52 -3.54
C PHE A 49 -5.87 -3.14 -2.85
N TYR A 50 -5.02 -2.22 -3.29
CA TYR A 50 -4.99 -0.86 -2.74
C TYR A 50 -6.28 -0.09 -3.04
N ASN A 51 -6.82 -0.18 -4.26
CA ASN A 51 -8.09 0.46 -4.59
C ASN A 51 -9.24 -0.05 -3.71
N MET A 52 -9.28 -1.34 -3.43
CA MET A 52 -10.34 -1.94 -2.62
C MET A 52 -10.17 -1.59 -1.13
N TYR A 53 -9.04 -1.94 -0.55
CA TYR A 53 -8.81 -1.83 0.89
C TYR A 53 -8.30 -0.46 1.32
N GLY A 54 -7.48 0.19 0.51
CA GLY A 54 -6.99 1.54 0.78
C GLY A 54 -8.13 2.57 0.79
N LYS A 55 -9.07 2.48 -0.15
CA LYS A 55 -10.26 3.35 -0.15
C LYS A 55 -11.17 3.10 1.05
N LYS A 56 -11.31 1.84 1.44
CA LYS A 56 -12.17 1.46 2.57
C LYS A 56 -11.58 1.86 3.92
N TYR A 57 -10.31 1.59 4.15
CA TYR A 57 -9.67 1.72 5.45
C TYR A 57 -8.71 2.90 5.57
N GLY A 58 -8.32 3.51 4.46
CA GLY A 58 -7.22 4.47 4.40
C GLY A 58 -5.87 3.79 4.29
N LEU A 59 -4.81 4.58 4.42
CA LEU A 59 -3.43 4.12 4.31
C LEU A 59 -2.65 4.41 5.58
N ASN A 60 -1.69 3.55 5.88
CA ASN A 60 -0.64 3.79 6.86
C ASN A 60 0.69 3.96 6.13
N LEU A 61 1.48 4.95 6.55
CA LEU A 61 2.88 5.07 6.15
C LEU A 61 3.69 4.00 6.87
N LEU A 62 4.50 3.26 6.12
CA LEU A 62 5.38 2.23 6.67
C LEU A 62 6.64 2.87 7.28
N LYS A 63 7.18 2.24 8.32
CA LYS A 63 8.34 2.78 9.07
C LYS A 63 9.60 2.90 8.21
N GLU A 64 9.75 1.99 7.26
CA GLU A 64 10.91 1.91 6.37
C GLU A 64 10.78 2.81 5.13
N ALA A 65 9.67 3.56 5.01
CA ALA A 65 9.48 4.49 3.91
C ALA A 65 10.48 5.65 4.00
N PRO A 66 11.04 6.10 2.86
CA PRO A 66 11.94 7.24 2.87
C PRO A 66 11.16 8.52 3.23
N GLU A 67 11.86 9.54 3.74
CA GLU A 67 11.23 10.82 4.09
C GLU A 67 10.50 11.46 2.92
N SER A 68 11.03 11.34 1.70
CA SER A 68 10.38 11.83 0.47
C SER A 68 9.02 11.19 0.18
N ALA A 69 8.71 10.04 0.76
CA ALA A 69 7.39 9.43 0.64
C ALA A 69 6.27 10.24 1.31
N LYS A 70 6.63 11.18 2.19
CA LYS A 70 5.70 12.09 2.85
C LYS A 70 5.32 13.31 2.00
N ASP A 71 6.05 13.57 0.91
CA ASP A 71 5.82 14.72 0.06
C ASP A 71 4.59 14.52 -0.82
N LEU A 72 3.69 15.50 -0.78
CA LEU A 72 2.51 15.58 -1.61
C LEU A 72 2.83 16.35 -2.88
N HIS A 73 2.73 15.67 -4.01
CA HIS A 73 3.03 16.22 -5.32
C HIS A 73 1.76 16.65 -6.06
N VAL A 74 1.87 17.65 -6.92
CA VAL A 74 0.77 18.12 -7.76
C VAL A 74 0.45 17.13 -8.90
N ALA A 75 1.41 16.31 -9.29
CA ALA A 75 1.29 15.33 -10.36
C ALA A 75 2.04 14.03 -10.02
N THR A 76 1.86 13.00 -10.83
CA THR A 76 2.50 11.69 -10.69
C THR A 76 3.94 11.68 -11.24
N ASP A 77 4.74 12.63 -10.78
CA ASP A 77 6.12 12.85 -11.20
C ASP A 77 6.94 13.34 -10.00
N ASP A 78 8.08 12.72 -9.74
CA ASP A 78 9.01 13.09 -8.66
C ASP A 78 9.53 14.53 -8.80
N LYS A 79 9.57 15.07 -10.01
CA LYS A 79 10.00 16.44 -10.31
C LYS A 79 8.87 17.45 -10.24
N SER A 80 7.62 17.01 -10.06
CA SER A 80 6.49 17.93 -9.95
C SER A 80 6.55 18.70 -8.64
N GLN A 81 5.83 19.83 -8.61
CA GLN A 81 5.78 20.69 -7.43
C GLN A 81 5.26 19.93 -6.21
N ILE A 82 5.95 20.09 -5.09
CA ILE A 82 5.49 19.64 -3.77
C ILE A 82 4.53 20.68 -3.21
N VAL A 83 3.30 20.27 -2.95
CA VAL A 83 2.21 21.14 -2.46
C VAL A 83 1.96 20.98 -0.97
N GLY A 84 2.64 20.07 -0.32
CA GLY A 84 2.55 19.83 1.12
C GLY A 84 3.38 18.64 1.55
N THR A 85 3.44 18.42 2.85
CA THR A 85 4.12 17.28 3.45
C THR A 85 3.24 16.67 4.54
N ILE A 86 3.18 15.36 4.60
CA ILE A 86 2.46 14.63 5.64
C ILE A 86 3.33 14.60 6.91
N ASN A 87 2.86 15.22 7.98
CA ASN A 87 3.63 15.29 9.23
C ASN A 87 3.10 14.31 10.28
N MET A 88 1.91 14.58 10.82
CA MET A 88 1.28 13.78 11.86
C MET A 88 -0.17 13.48 11.48
N PRO A 89 -0.39 12.57 10.52
CA PRO A 89 -1.72 12.34 9.98
C PRO A 89 -2.59 11.58 10.99
N LYS A 90 -3.80 12.07 11.20
CA LYS A 90 -4.85 11.31 11.88
C LYS A 90 -5.38 10.20 10.99
N LYS A 91 -5.48 10.49 9.70
CA LYS A 91 -5.94 9.55 8.68
C LYS A 91 -5.42 9.98 7.31
N ILE A 92 -5.01 9.00 6.51
CA ILE A 92 -4.66 9.19 5.11
C ILE A 92 -5.73 8.47 4.29
N ASN A 93 -6.59 9.23 3.61
CA ASN A 93 -7.63 8.68 2.76
C ASN A 93 -7.10 8.49 1.35
N LEU A 94 -7.31 7.30 0.79
CA LEU A 94 -6.97 7.02 -0.60
C LEU A 94 -8.14 7.42 -1.51
N ASN A 95 -7.86 8.29 -2.49
CA ASN A 95 -8.85 8.68 -3.50
C ASN A 95 -8.71 7.84 -4.76
N LEU A 96 -7.50 7.69 -5.30
CA LEU A 96 -7.23 6.82 -6.45
C LEU A 96 -5.77 6.32 -6.46
N VAL A 97 -5.53 5.25 -7.21
CA VAL A 97 -4.20 4.72 -7.48
C VAL A 97 -3.91 4.89 -8.97
N ARG A 98 -2.72 5.40 -9.27
CA ARG A 98 -2.22 5.59 -10.64
C ARG A 98 -0.77 5.11 -10.71
N GLY A 99 -0.57 3.88 -11.18
CA GLY A 99 0.75 3.24 -11.20
C GLY A 99 1.36 3.14 -9.79
N ASN A 100 2.55 3.71 -9.62
CA ASN A 100 3.26 3.75 -8.33
C ASN A 100 2.82 4.93 -7.43
N TRP A 101 1.84 5.72 -7.88
CA TRP A 101 1.34 6.91 -7.20
C TRP A 101 -0.07 6.70 -6.68
N ALA A 102 -0.39 7.41 -5.61
CA ALA A 102 -1.72 7.45 -5.03
C ALA A 102 -2.11 8.91 -4.77
N LEU A 103 -3.30 9.28 -5.19
CA LEU A 103 -3.91 10.54 -4.78
C LEU A 103 -4.52 10.34 -3.41
N VAL A 104 -4.06 11.11 -2.44
CA VAL A 104 -4.50 11.02 -1.06
C VAL A 104 -5.03 12.36 -0.54
N SER A 105 -5.99 12.27 0.38
CA SER A 105 -6.45 13.38 1.18
C SER A 105 -6.07 13.12 2.63
N VAL A 106 -5.33 14.04 3.22
CA VAL A 106 -4.77 13.91 4.56
C VAL A 106 -5.29 15.03 5.45
N MET A 107 -5.64 14.69 6.66
CA MET A 107 -5.88 15.66 7.71
C MET A 107 -4.86 15.44 8.82
N ASP A 108 -3.97 16.40 8.98
CA ASP A 108 -3.01 16.42 10.06
C ASP A 108 -3.65 16.78 11.41
N ILE A 109 -2.87 16.68 12.46
CA ILE A 109 -3.32 16.94 13.84
C ILE A 109 -3.78 18.39 14.03
N ASP A 110 -3.22 19.33 13.26
CA ASP A 110 -3.60 20.75 13.22
C ASP A 110 -4.92 21.02 12.47
N ARG A 111 -5.56 19.96 11.96
CA ARG A 111 -6.79 19.98 11.17
C ARG A 111 -6.68 20.68 9.82
N THR A 112 -5.48 20.91 9.30
CA THR A 112 -5.28 21.43 7.95
C THR A 112 -5.46 20.31 6.93
N PRO A 113 -6.46 20.41 6.02
CA PRO A 113 -6.63 19.41 4.97
C PRO A 113 -5.56 19.61 3.89
N LYS A 114 -4.99 18.51 3.43
CA LYS A 114 -4.00 18.47 2.34
C LYS A 114 -4.38 17.40 1.35
N THR A 115 -4.20 17.67 0.06
CA THR A 115 -4.48 16.72 -1.03
C THR A 115 -3.33 16.76 -2.02
N GLY A 116 -2.88 15.60 -2.46
CA GLY A 116 -1.83 15.48 -3.45
C GLY A 116 -1.47 14.04 -3.73
N TYR A 117 -0.55 13.85 -4.67
CA TYR A 117 -0.02 12.54 -5.01
C TYR A 117 1.17 12.18 -4.12
N VAL A 118 1.18 10.96 -3.62
CA VAL A 118 2.33 10.35 -2.93
C VAL A 118 2.76 9.11 -3.67
N ARG A 119 4.05 8.77 -3.60
CA ARG A 119 4.49 7.44 -4.01
C ARG A 119 4.08 6.42 -2.97
N TRP A 120 3.20 5.48 -3.34
CA TRP A 120 2.84 4.40 -2.44
C TRP A 120 3.81 3.22 -2.54
N ARG A 121 4.57 3.14 -3.64
CA ARG A 121 5.67 2.18 -3.81
C ARG A 121 6.78 2.76 -4.69
N SER A 122 7.99 2.20 -4.56
CA SER A 122 9.10 2.49 -5.46
C SER A 122 8.91 1.85 -6.83
N ASP A 123 9.75 2.23 -7.82
CA ASP A 123 9.78 1.59 -9.13
C ASP A 123 10.16 0.09 -9.06
N LYS A 124 10.85 -0.33 -7.99
CA LYS A 124 11.20 -1.72 -7.70
C LYS A 124 10.14 -2.47 -6.89
N GLY A 125 9.01 -1.84 -6.59
CA GLY A 125 7.89 -2.47 -5.87
C GLY A 125 7.98 -2.45 -4.35
N VAL A 126 8.95 -1.75 -3.76
CA VAL A 126 9.02 -1.56 -2.30
C VAL A 126 7.89 -0.65 -1.86
N LYS A 127 7.02 -1.13 -0.97
CA LYS A 127 5.86 -0.38 -0.48
C LYS A 127 6.30 0.67 0.53
N TYR A 128 5.75 1.87 0.39
CA TYR A 128 5.92 2.98 1.34
C TYR A 128 4.65 3.20 2.16
N TYR A 129 3.51 2.90 1.59
CA TYR A 129 2.21 2.92 2.25
C TYR A 129 1.55 1.55 2.16
N PHE A 130 0.67 1.25 3.10
CA PHE A 130 -0.12 0.02 3.08
C PHE A 130 -1.54 0.28 3.59
N PRO A 131 -2.58 -0.41 3.05
CA PRO A 131 -3.95 -0.26 3.55
C PRO A 131 -4.05 -0.54 5.04
N ALA A 132 -4.74 0.34 5.77
CA ALA A 132 -4.90 0.29 7.22
C ALA A 132 -5.98 -0.73 7.63
N ILE A 133 -5.85 -1.97 7.18
CA ILE A 133 -6.81 -3.06 7.41
C ILE A 133 -6.83 -3.41 8.90
N LYS A 134 -8.02 -3.40 9.49
CA LYS A 134 -8.28 -3.75 10.89
C LYS A 134 -9.20 -4.96 10.98
#